data_e69e0feb4e8745fcd6fa7bc4c80e98bd
#
_entry.id   e69e0feb4e8745fcd6fa7bc4c80e98bd
#
_cell.length_a   1.000
_cell.length_b   1.000
_cell.length_c   1.000
_cell.angle_alpha   90.00
_cell.angle_beta   90.00
_cell.angle_gamma   90.00
#
_symmetry.space_group_name_H-M   'P 1'
#
loop_
_entity.id
_entity.type
_entity.pdbx_description
1 polymer ?
#
loop_
_entity_poly.entity_id
_entity_poly.type
_entity_poly.pdbx_seq_one_letter_code
_entity_poly.pdbx_strand_id
1 'polypeptide(L)'
;YGLLYRYGLFRQEFKDGFQREHPDAWKESFYPFIIRRGSEQRIVKFDDMHVRAIPYDMPITGYGTDNVGTLRLWDALPMHEFDYDAFNSQRFADAILEREAVHDITRVLYPNDSTYAGKLLRVRQQYFFVSASLQELIDDYRAAHGDDLRNFHTFNAIQLNDTHPVLGIPELMRLLMDEHGLGWDDAWEVTTHTFAYTNHTVLQEALETWEESIFKQLFWRIWEIVEEIDRRYRLDMASRGIDPETAHYYSPVHDGRVHMAWIACYASYSIN
;
A
#
# COMPACT_ATOMS: atom_id res chain seq x y z
N TYR A 1 -3.47 2.75 -10.28
CA TYR A 1 -2.74 3.41 -9.18
C TYR A 1 -1.34 2.85 -9.03
N GLY A 2 -0.38 3.70 -8.63
CA GLY A 2 1.01 3.34 -8.38
C GLY A 2 1.75 4.40 -7.57
N LEU A 3 3.07 4.22 -7.41
CA LEU A 3 3.96 5.20 -6.78
C LEU A 3 4.78 5.92 -7.85
N LEU A 4 4.96 7.23 -7.68
CA LEU A 4 5.85 8.02 -8.52
C LEU A 4 7.28 7.95 -7.99
N TYR A 5 8.02 6.93 -8.38
CA TYR A 5 9.40 6.78 -7.95
C TYR A 5 10.31 7.83 -8.58
N ARG A 6 11.20 8.39 -7.77
CA ARG A 6 12.22 9.32 -8.25
C ARG A 6 13.23 8.61 -9.14
N TYR A 7 13.67 7.44 -8.69
CA TYR A 7 14.59 6.57 -9.43
C TYR A 7 13.86 5.26 -9.71
N GLY A 8 13.44 5.07 -10.95
CA GLY A 8 13.07 3.78 -11.48
C GLY A 8 14.33 2.92 -11.58
N LEU A 9 14.18 1.66 -11.82
CA LEU A 9 15.28 0.84 -12.22
C LEU A 9 15.57 1.24 -13.66
N PHE A 10 16.87 1.48 -14.12
CA PHE A 10 17.31 0.46 -15.01
C PHE A 10 17.92 0.94 -16.29
N ARG A 11 18.80 1.85 -16.19
CA ARG A 11 19.83 1.86 -17.21
C ARG A 11 20.74 0.67 -16.94
N GLN A 12 20.67 -0.33 -17.80
CA GLN A 12 21.51 -1.51 -17.73
C GLN A 12 22.78 -1.31 -18.56
N GLU A 13 23.93 -1.68 -18.04
CA GLU A 13 25.19 -1.79 -18.80
C GLU A 13 25.84 -3.17 -18.55
N PHE A 14 26.59 -3.63 -19.53
CA PHE A 14 27.45 -4.81 -19.37
C PHE A 14 28.88 -4.38 -19.14
N LYS A 15 29.45 -4.80 -18.02
CA LYS A 15 30.83 -4.54 -17.67
C LYS A 15 31.51 -5.81 -17.18
N ASP A 16 32.66 -6.14 -17.79
CA ASP A 16 33.43 -7.34 -17.45
C ASP A 16 32.61 -8.66 -17.53
N GLY A 17 31.66 -8.72 -18.46
CA GLY A 17 30.76 -9.88 -18.64
C GLY A 17 29.59 -9.96 -17.67
N PHE A 18 29.42 -8.96 -16.80
CA PHE A 18 28.31 -8.89 -15.83
C PHE A 18 27.36 -7.75 -16.16
N GLN A 19 26.07 -8.00 -16.00
CA GLN A 19 25.05 -6.97 -16.04
C GLN A 19 25.13 -6.11 -14.78
N ARG A 20 25.11 -4.79 -14.98
CA ARG A 20 25.03 -3.78 -13.90
C ARG A 20 23.84 -2.88 -14.12
N GLU A 21 23.14 -2.61 -13.06
CA GLU A 21 21.98 -1.72 -13.06
C GLU A 21 22.35 -0.39 -12.41
N HIS A 22 21.95 0.70 -13.06
CA HIS A 22 22.13 2.05 -12.56
C HIS A 22 20.77 2.71 -12.36
N PRO A 23 20.61 3.54 -11.31
CA PRO A 23 19.38 4.30 -11.12
C PRO A 23 19.07 5.15 -12.36
N ASP A 24 17.86 5.01 -12.89
CA ASP A 24 17.34 5.91 -13.91
C ASP A 24 16.60 7.05 -13.23
N ALA A 25 16.88 8.30 -13.58
CA ALA A 25 16.21 9.48 -13.07
C ALA A 25 14.80 9.59 -13.68
N TRP A 26 13.96 8.58 -13.40
CA TRP A 26 12.64 8.39 -13.94
C TRP A 26 11.76 9.64 -13.79
N LYS A 27 11.72 10.25 -12.60
CA LYS A 27 10.92 11.44 -12.32
C LYS A 27 11.42 12.69 -13.06
N GLU A 28 12.71 12.78 -13.38
CA GLU A 28 13.34 13.94 -14.01
C GLU A 28 13.26 13.92 -15.54
N SER A 29 13.28 12.71 -16.13
CA SER A 29 13.14 12.50 -17.59
C SER A 29 11.70 12.29 -18.04
N PHE A 30 10.77 12.72 -17.26
CA PHE A 30 9.40 12.24 -17.26
C PHE A 30 8.54 12.73 -18.42
N TYR A 31 7.49 11.95 -18.66
CA TYR A 31 6.45 12.19 -19.64
C TYR A 31 5.85 13.60 -19.52
N PRO A 32 5.93 14.44 -20.57
CA PRO A 32 5.61 15.88 -20.47
C PRO A 32 4.13 16.18 -20.20
N PHE A 33 3.27 15.16 -20.29
CA PHE A 33 1.83 15.31 -20.08
C PHE A 33 1.36 14.89 -18.68
N ILE A 34 2.29 14.61 -17.75
CA ILE A 34 1.91 14.31 -16.37
C ILE A 34 1.34 15.57 -15.69
N ILE A 35 0.25 15.38 -14.97
CA ILE A 35 -0.49 16.47 -14.32
C ILE A 35 -0.37 16.29 -12.80
N ARG A 36 0.24 17.26 -12.13
CA ARG A 36 0.28 17.29 -10.66
C ARG A 36 -1.05 17.84 -10.12
N ARG A 37 -1.71 17.07 -9.25
CA ARG A 37 -2.99 17.42 -8.60
C ARG A 37 -2.77 17.87 -7.14
N GLY A 38 -1.99 18.92 -6.93
CA GLY A 38 -1.57 19.32 -5.58
C GLY A 38 -2.70 19.72 -4.62
N SER A 39 -3.87 20.12 -5.12
CA SER A 39 -5.07 20.42 -4.31
C SER A 39 -5.80 19.15 -3.82
N GLU A 40 -5.52 18.00 -4.40
CA GLU A 40 -6.17 16.72 -4.13
C GLU A 40 -5.29 15.82 -3.24
N GLN A 41 -4.38 16.42 -2.47
CA GLN A 41 -3.48 15.67 -1.59
C GLN A 41 -4.23 14.90 -0.51
N ARG A 42 -3.65 13.78 -0.07
CA ARG A 42 -4.11 12.96 1.06
C ARG A 42 -3.05 12.93 2.16
N ILE A 43 -3.47 12.63 3.37
CA ILE A 43 -2.54 12.41 4.49
C ILE A 43 -2.56 10.92 4.83
N VAL A 44 -1.41 10.29 4.67
CA VAL A 44 -1.19 8.92 5.13
C VAL A 44 -0.52 8.97 6.49
N LYS A 45 -1.12 8.26 7.46
CA LYS A 45 -0.69 8.28 8.86
C LYS A 45 -0.04 6.95 9.21
N PHE A 46 1.22 7.02 9.61
CA PHE A 46 1.91 5.96 10.35
C PHE A 46 1.96 6.36 11.82
N ASP A 47 2.23 5.43 12.72
CA ASP A 47 2.31 5.73 14.15
C ASP A 47 3.49 6.66 14.47
N ASP A 48 4.54 6.62 13.67
CA ASP A 48 5.76 7.40 13.85
C ASP A 48 5.90 8.62 12.92
N MET A 49 5.05 8.75 11.89
CA MET A 49 5.09 9.89 10.97
C MET A 49 3.77 10.08 10.20
N HIS A 50 3.54 11.31 9.76
CA HIS A 50 2.49 11.62 8.80
C HIS A 50 3.11 12.05 7.46
N VAL A 51 2.51 11.61 6.35
CA VAL A 51 3.05 11.83 5.01
C VAL A 51 1.98 12.42 4.10
N ARG A 52 2.31 13.49 3.39
CA ARG A 52 1.45 14.02 2.34
C ARG A 52 1.62 13.19 1.07
N ALA A 53 0.55 12.58 0.61
CA ALA A 53 0.48 11.89 -0.67
C ALA A 53 -0.03 12.87 -1.73
N ILE A 54 0.81 13.19 -2.70
CA ILE A 54 0.47 14.11 -3.80
C ILE A 54 0.17 13.30 -5.05
N PRO A 55 -1.04 13.40 -5.60
CA PRO A 55 -1.39 12.66 -6.81
C PRO A 55 -0.84 13.32 -8.08
N TYR A 56 -0.41 12.46 -8.99
CA TYR A 56 -0.01 12.81 -10.35
C TYR A 56 -0.77 11.93 -11.33
N ASP A 57 -1.36 12.53 -12.34
CA ASP A 57 -2.07 11.84 -13.41
C ASP A 57 -1.20 11.70 -14.64
N MET A 58 -1.05 10.48 -15.10
CA MET A 58 -0.46 10.16 -16.39
C MET A 58 -1.57 9.69 -17.33
N PRO A 59 -1.94 10.48 -18.35
CA PRO A 59 -2.96 10.09 -19.30
C PRO A 59 -2.45 8.97 -20.23
N ILE A 60 -3.24 7.92 -20.37
CA ILE A 60 -2.98 6.79 -21.27
C ILE A 60 -4.03 6.83 -22.36
N THR A 61 -3.65 7.26 -23.55
CA THR A 61 -4.57 7.38 -24.69
C THR A 61 -4.87 6.02 -25.33
N GLY A 62 -6.14 5.78 -25.61
CA GLY A 62 -6.57 4.61 -26.38
C GLY A 62 -6.20 4.73 -27.85
N TYR A 63 -5.98 3.59 -28.53
CA TYR A 63 -5.71 3.57 -29.97
C TYR A 63 -7.00 3.72 -30.77
N GLY A 64 -7.07 4.74 -31.64
CA GLY A 64 -8.22 4.98 -32.52
C GLY A 64 -9.54 5.27 -31.79
N THR A 65 -9.49 5.84 -30.60
CA THR A 65 -10.66 6.17 -29.78
C THR A 65 -10.41 7.45 -28.99
N ASP A 66 -11.48 8.12 -28.53
CA ASP A 66 -11.41 9.28 -27.65
C ASP A 66 -11.24 8.90 -26.16
N ASN A 67 -11.17 7.61 -25.85
CA ASN A 67 -10.98 7.16 -24.47
C ASN A 67 -9.57 7.44 -23.99
N VAL A 68 -9.47 7.97 -22.79
CA VAL A 68 -8.20 8.22 -22.10
C VAL A 68 -8.28 7.59 -20.71
N GLY A 69 -7.44 6.56 -20.47
CA GLY A 69 -7.25 6.00 -19.14
C GLY A 69 -6.35 6.91 -18.31
N THR A 70 -6.44 6.81 -17.00
CA THR A 70 -5.58 7.54 -16.07
C THR A 70 -4.75 6.58 -15.25
N LEU A 71 -3.42 6.73 -15.29
CA LEU A 71 -2.53 6.12 -14.33
C LEU A 71 -2.27 7.16 -13.23
N ARG A 72 -2.85 6.94 -12.05
CA ARG A 72 -2.66 7.76 -10.86
C ARG A 72 -1.44 7.29 -10.10
N LEU A 73 -0.47 8.21 -9.91
CA LEU A 73 0.79 7.95 -9.23
C LEU A 73 0.93 8.86 -8.00
N TRP A 74 1.35 8.31 -6.87
CA TRP A 74 1.51 9.03 -5.62
C TRP A 74 2.98 9.38 -5.35
N ASP A 75 3.24 10.64 -5.02
CA ASP A 75 4.54 11.14 -4.54
C ASP A 75 4.44 11.44 -3.04
N ALA A 76 5.44 11.03 -2.28
CA ALA A 76 5.51 11.26 -0.84
C ALA A 76 6.22 12.57 -0.54
N LEU A 77 5.53 13.47 0.16
CA LEU A 77 6.11 14.71 0.67
C LEU A 77 5.96 14.82 2.19
N PRO A 78 6.93 15.42 2.90
CA PRO A 78 6.87 15.60 4.33
C PRO A 78 5.79 16.61 4.72
N MET A 79 5.32 16.54 5.97
CA MET A 79 4.44 17.58 6.52
C MET A 79 5.17 18.91 6.62
N HIS A 80 6.44 18.87 7.02
CA HIS A 80 7.33 20.02 7.11
C HIS A 80 8.62 19.76 6.33
N GLU A 81 8.99 20.67 5.45
CA GLU A 81 10.21 20.55 4.63
C GLU A 81 11.49 20.75 5.45
N PHE A 82 11.39 21.39 6.62
CA PHE A 82 12.54 21.82 7.39
C PHE A 82 12.18 22.08 8.85
N ASP A 83 12.93 21.50 9.77
CA ASP A 83 12.82 21.77 11.20
C ASP A 83 13.76 22.92 11.57
N TYR A 84 13.19 24.12 11.69
CA TYR A 84 13.93 25.33 12.03
C TYR A 84 14.52 25.29 13.45
N ASP A 85 13.82 24.71 14.41
CA ASP A 85 14.28 24.64 15.80
C ASP A 85 15.48 23.70 15.96
N ALA A 86 15.46 22.56 15.28
CA ALA A 86 16.61 21.67 15.20
C ALA A 86 17.81 22.37 14.56
N PHE A 87 17.59 23.07 13.45
CA PHE A 87 18.65 23.82 12.75
C PHE A 87 19.24 24.93 13.62
N ASN A 88 18.40 25.75 14.25
CA ASN A 88 18.83 26.84 15.12
C ASN A 88 19.57 26.34 16.36
N SER A 89 19.29 25.10 16.79
CA SER A 89 20.01 24.40 17.86
C SER A 89 21.27 23.66 17.38
N GLN A 90 21.75 23.95 16.18
CA GLN A 90 22.94 23.35 15.55
C GLN A 90 22.82 21.81 15.29
N ARG A 91 21.61 21.26 15.34
CA ARG A 91 21.32 19.88 14.98
C ARG A 91 20.97 19.79 13.48
N PHE A 92 21.94 20.10 12.63
CA PHE A 92 21.71 20.28 11.19
C PHE A 92 21.22 19.01 10.48
N ALA A 93 21.71 17.85 10.90
CA ALA A 93 21.25 16.57 10.34
C ALA A 93 19.78 16.28 10.72
N ASP A 94 19.40 16.56 11.96
CA ASP A 94 18.04 16.35 12.44
C ASP A 94 17.05 17.27 11.72
N ALA A 95 17.48 18.50 11.36
CA ALA A 95 16.63 19.48 10.68
C ALA A 95 16.06 19.00 9.34
N ILE A 96 16.65 17.96 8.73
CA ILE A 96 16.22 17.40 7.44
C ILE A 96 15.83 15.92 7.56
N LEU A 97 15.91 15.32 8.74
CA LEU A 97 15.75 13.88 8.93
C LEU A 97 14.36 13.39 8.53
N GLU A 98 13.30 14.09 9.00
CA GLU A 98 11.91 13.76 8.64
C GLU A 98 11.71 13.81 7.12
N ARG A 99 12.20 14.88 6.50
CA ARG A 99 12.12 15.06 5.05
C ARG A 99 12.75 13.91 4.29
N GLU A 100 13.95 13.50 4.66
CA GLU A 100 14.67 12.43 3.98
C GLU A 100 13.97 11.07 4.17
N ALA A 101 13.49 10.77 5.39
CA ALA A 101 12.75 9.54 5.67
C ALA A 101 11.43 9.44 4.86
N VAL A 102 10.73 10.55 4.69
CA VAL A 102 9.51 10.60 3.86
C VAL A 102 9.84 10.44 2.38
N HIS A 103 10.87 11.14 1.89
CA HIS A 103 11.27 11.02 0.49
C HIS A 103 11.74 9.60 0.12
N ASP A 104 12.27 8.83 1.07
CA ASP A 104 12.67 7.44 0.84
C ASP A 104 11.49 6.57 0.42
N ILE A 105 10.26 6.89 0.82
CA ILE A 105 9.03 6.13 0.45
C ILE A 105 8.86 6.07 -1.08
N THR A 106 9.16 7.15 -1.79
CA THR A 106 9.05 7.20 -3.26
C THR A 106 10.40 7.42 -3.96
N ARG A 107 11.52 7.17 -3.26
CA ARG A 107 12.85 7.41 -3.84
C ARG A 107 13.25 6.34 -4.84
N VAL A 108 13.14 5.08 -4.47
CA VAL A 108 13.61 3.94 -5.29
C VAL A 108 12.56 2.84 -5.32
N LEU A 109 12.30 2.32 -6.53
CA LEU A 109 11.48 1.12 -6.74
C LEU A 109 12.26 -0.13 -6.23
N TYR A 110 11.60 -0.99 -5.46
CA TYR A 110 12.17 -2.21 -4.89
C TYR A 110 13.49 -2.00 -4.13
N PRO A 111 13.49 -1.22 -3.04
CA PRO A 111 14.67 -1.09 -2.21
C PRO A 111 15.07 -2.46 -1.63
N ASN A 112 16.36 -2.63 -1.35
CA ASN A 112 16.87 -3.83 -0.72
C ASN A 112 16.23 -4.02 0.66
N ASP A 113 15.63 -5.18 0.91
CA ASP A 113 14.93 -5.57 2.13
C ASP A 113 15.64 -6.69 2.92
N SER A 114 16.93 -6.88 2.68
CA SER A 114 17.74 -7.86 3.43
C SER A 114 17.93 -7.50 4.91
N THR A 115 17.69 -6.24 5.28
CA THR A 115 17.77 -5.73 6.64
C THR A 115 16.40 -5.35 7.18
N TYR A 116 16.27 -5.23 8.50
CA TYR A 116 15.03 -4.76 9.15
C TYR A 116 14.60 -3.37 8.65
N ALA A 117 15.56 -2.43 8.50
CA ALA A 117 15.26 -1.10 7.96
C ALA A 117 14.74 -1.13 6.51
N GLY A 118 15.31 -2.00 5.68
CA GLY A 118 14.83 -2.20 4.31
C GLY A 118 13.41 -2.78 4.26
N LYS A 119 13.11 -3.75 5.14
CA LYS A 119 11.75 -4.31 5.29
C LYS A 119 10.75 -3.26 5.74
N LEU A 120 11.10 -2.45 6.75
CA LEU A 120 10.28 -1.32 7.19
C LEU A 120 9.95 -0.37 6.03
N LEU A 121 10.95 -0.02 5.22
CA LEU A 121 10.75 0.86 4.07
C LEU A 121 9.80 0.23 3.04
N ARG A 122 9.98 -1.06 2.73
CA ARG A 122 9.08 -1.79 1.82
C ARG A 122 7.63 -1.77 2.29
N VAL A 123 7.40 -2.07 3.56
CA VAL A 123 6.05 -2.07 4.15
C VAL A 123 5.47 -0.65 4.18
N ARG A 124 6.28 0.38 4.46
CA ARG A 124 5.86 1.79 4.34
C ARG A 124 5.43 2.16 2.93
N GLN A 125 6.18 1.76 1.90
CA GLN A 125 5.83 1.98 0.51
C GLN A 125 4.47 1.36 0.17
N GLN A 126 4.25 0.11 0.58
CA GLN A 126 3.01 -0.61 0.33
C GLN A 126 1.81 0.06 1.02
N TYR A 127 1.94 0.38 2.30
CA TYR A 127 0.85 1.04 3.03
C TYR A 127 0.57 2.46 2.53
N PHE A 128 1.60 3.26 2.28
CA PHE A 128 1.46 4.60 1.70
C PHE A 128 0.66 4.56 0.40
N PHE A 129 0.99 3.64 -0.47
CA PHE A 129 0.34 3.45 -1.76
C PHE A 129 -1.16 3.14 -1.61
N VAL A 130 -1.50 2.13 -0.81
CA VAL A 130 -2.90 1.69 -0.70
C VAL A 130 -3.75 2.66 0.09
N SER A 131 -3.22 3.26 1.16
CA SER A 131 -3.95 4.23 1.98
C SER A 131 -4.32 5.48 1.18
N ALA A 132 -3.36 6.07 0.45
CA ALA A 132 -3.63 7.22 -0.40
C ALA A 132 -4.69 6.90 -1.48
N SER A 133 -4.58 5.74 -2.12
CA SER A 133 -5.50 5.32 -3.18
C SER A 133 -6.91 5.07 -2.66
N LEU A 134 -7.05 4.42 -1.52
CA LEU A 134 -8.36 4.11 -0.93
C LEU A 134 -9.07 5.36 -0.41
N GLN A 135 -8.34 6.30 0.20
CA GLN A 135 -8.90 7.58 0.63
C GLN A 135 -9.51 8.33 -0.57
N GLU A 136 -8.82 8.36 -1.70
CA GLU A 136 -9.33 8.98 -2.92
C GLU A 136 -10.58 8.28 -3.45
N LEU A 137 -10.54 6.95 -3.58
CA LEU A 137 -11.67 6.18 -4.08
C LEU A 137 -12.92 6.33 -3.21
N ILE A 138 -12.75 6.44 -1.88
CA ILE A 138 -13.85 6.72 -0.95
C ILE A 138 -14.39 8.13 -1.16
N ASP A 139 -13.54 9.14 -1.30
CA ASP A 139 -13.97 10.52 -1.54
C ASP A 139 -14.71 10.64 -2.88
N ASP A 140 -14.21 10.02 -3.94
CA ASP A 140 -14.85 9.99 -5.26
C ASP A 140 -16.21 9.30 -5.20
N TYR A 141 -16.29 8.17 -4.50
CA TYR A 141 -17.57 7.48 -4.29
C TYR A 141 -18.56 8.38 -3.55
N ARG A 142 -18.14 9.00 -2.45
CA ARG A 142 -19.01 9.88 -1.65
C ARG A 142 -19.51 11.09 -2.45
N ALA A 143 -18.64 11.66 -3.26
CA ALA A 143 -19.02 12.79 -4.14
C ALA A 143 -20.09 12.38 -5.18
N ALA A 144 -20.06 11.14 -5.66
CA ALA A 144 -20.96 10.64 -6.69
C ALA A 144 -22.24 9.98 -6.11
N HIS A 145 -22.16 9.32 -4.96
CA HIS A 145 -23.19 8.40 -4.44
C HIS A 145 -23.65 8.72 -3.01
N GLY A 146 -23.02 9.70 -2.35
CA GLY A 146 -23.35 10.08 -0.96
C GLY A 146 -22.56 9.28 0.08
N ASP A 147 -22.87 9.51 1.36
CA ASP A 147 -22.05 9.08 2.50
C ASP A 147 -22.25 7.62 2.93
N ASP A 148 -23.23 6.90 2.37
CA ASP A 148 -23.46 5.49 2.71
C ASP A 148 -22.50 4.58 1.94
N LEU A 149 -21.46 4.13 2.62
CA LEU A 149 -20.39 3.31 2.03
C LEU A 149 -20.74 1.81 1.97
N ARG A 150 -21.90 1.36 2.45
CA ARG A 150 -22.28 -0.07 2.38
C ARG A 150 -22.39 -0.59 0.95
N ASN A 151 -22.64 0.30 -0.01
CA ASN A 151 -22.68 -0.03 -1.43
C ASN A 151 -21.39 0.32 -2.20
N PHE A 152 -20.30 0.66 -1.51
CA PHE A 152 -19.03 1.04 -2.15
C PHE A 152 -18.55 -0.01 -3.16
N HIS A 153 -18.62 -1.28 -2.80
CA HIS A 153 -18.21 -2.42 -3.62
C HIS A 153 -19.00 -2.59 -4.93
N THR A 154 -20.21 -2.04 -5.03
CA THR A 154 -21.01 -2.12 -6.26
C THR A 154 -20.51 -1.18 -7.37
N PHE A 155 -19.74 -0.17 -6.99
CA PHE A 155 -19.16 0.82 -7.91
C PHE A 155 -17.63 0.76 -8.00
N ASN A 156 -17.00 0.01 -7.10
CA ASN A 156 -15.54 -0.08 -7.02
C ASN A 156 -15.11 -1.55 -6.99
N ALA A 157 -14.37 -1.96 -8.02
CA ALA A 157 -13.70 -3.24 -8.08
C ALA A 157 -12.19 -3.00 -8.13
N ILE A 158 -11.47 -3.55 -7.17
CA ILE A 158 -10.02 -3.34 -7.01
C ILE A 158 -9.30 -4.66 -7.24
N GLN A 159 -8.44 -4.70 -8.25
CA GLN A 159 -7.57 -5.84 -8.51
C GLN A 159 -6.25 -5.66 -7.77
N LEU A 160 -6.00 -6.54 -6.80
CA LEU A 160 -4.70 -6.63 -6.13
C LEU A 160 -3.72 -7.36 -7.04
N ASN A 161 -2.75 -6.62 -7.55
CA ASN A 161 -1.74 -7.15 -8.44
C ASN A 161 -0.55 -7.64 -7.61
N ASP A 162 -0.47 -8.93 -7.36
CA ASP A 162 0.44 -9.57 -6.40
C ASP A 162 0.13 -9.19 -4.92
N THR A 163 1.05 -9.47 -4.01
CA THR A 163 0.90 -9.22 -2.57
C THR A 163 1.23 -7.78 -2.17
N HIS A 164 1.86 -6.98 -3.03
CA HIS A 164 2.28 -5.62 -2.73
C HIS A 164 1.15 -4.70 -2.25
N PRO A 165 -0.09 -4.74 -2.82
CA PRO A 165 -1.20 -3.92 -2.37
C PRO A 165 -2.13 -4.59 -1.33
N VAL A 166 -1.81 -5.76 -0.80
CA VAL A 166 -2.70 -6.51 0.10
C VAL A 166 -3.02 -5.77 1.40
N LEU A 167 -2.14 -4.86 1.86
CA LEU A 167 -2.44 -3.95 2.97
C LEU A 167 -3.67 -3.07 2.72
N GLY A 168 -4.14 -2.98 1.48
CA GLY A 168 -5.42 -2.34 1.14
C GLY A 168 -6.62 -2.98 1.82
N ILE A 169 -6.58 -4.29 2.09
CA ILE A 169 -7.67 -5.01 2.77
C ILE A 169 -7.86 -4.48 4.21
N PRO A 170 -6.88 -4.57 5.12
CA PRO A 170 -7.05 -4.02 6.46
C PRO A 170 -7.15 -2.50 6.48
N GLU A 171 -6.58 -1.78 5.51
CA GLU A 171 -6.73 -0.32 5.42
C GLU A 171 -8.15 0.08 5.03
N LEU A 172 -8.80 -0.61 4.08
CA LEU A 172 -10.19 -0.34 3.76
C LEU A 172 -11.09 -0.61 4.98
N MET A 173 -10.85 -1.71 5.71
CA MET A 173 -11.53 -1.97 6.97
C MET A 173 -11.38 -0.82 7.96
N ARG A 174 -10.14 -0.32 8.16
CA ARG A 174 -9.87 0.81 9.05
C ARG A 174 -10.62 2.07 8.62
N LEU A 175 -10.52 2.43 7.35
CA LEU A 175 -11.20 3.63 6.81
C LEU A 175 -12.73 3.54 7.01
N LEU A 176 -13.32 2.41 6.65
CA LEU A 176 -14.76 2.20 6.80
C LEU A 176 -15.22 2.24 8.26
N MET A 177 -14.48 1.63 9.17
CA MET A 177 -14.83 1.57 10.58
C MET A 177 -14.49 2.85 11.34
N ASP A 178 -13.23 3.28 11.27
CA ASP A 178 -12.70 4.31 12.16
C ASP A 178 -12.99 5.73 11.65
N GLU A 179 -13.08 5.91 10.32
CA GLU A 179 -13.33 7.23 9.73
C GLU A 179 -14.79 7.42 9.27
N HIS A 180 -15.47 6.31 8.93
CA HIS A 180 -16.85 6.38 8.41
C HIS A 180 -17.88 5.66 9.29
N GLY A 181 -17.50 5.07 10.41
CA GLY A 181 -18.39 4.59 11.45
C GLY A 181 -19.17 3.31 11.12
N LEU A 182 -18.75 2.51 10.13
CA LEU A 182 -19.35 1.20 9.88
C LEU A 182 -18.99 0.22 11.00
N GLY A 183 -19.89 -0.70 11.29
CA GLY A 183 -19.57 -1.87 12.12
C GLY A 183 -18.65 -2.83 11.37
N TRP A 184 -18.00 -3.75 12.12
CA TRP A 184 -17.07 -4.74 11.52
C TRP A 184 -17.73 -5.53 10.40
N ASP A 185 -18.92 -6.05 10.61
CA ASP A 185 -19.54 -6.97 9.66
C ASP A 185 -19.92 -6.27 8.34
N ASP A 186 -20.46 -5.03 8.41
CA ASP A 186 -20.72 -4.21 7.22
C ASP A 186 -19.41 -3.86 6.49
N ALA A 187 -18.37 -3.45 7.23
CA ALA A 187 -17.06 -3.13 6.65
C ALA A 187 -16.41 -4.35 6.01
N TRP A 188 -16.54 -5.54 6.63
CA TRP A 188 -16.03 -6.79 6.09
C TRP A 188 -16.74 -7.21 4.81
N GLU A 189 -18.08 -7.08 4.78
CA GLU A 189 -18.88 -7.34 3.58
C GLU A 189 -18.43 -6.45 2.41
N VAL A 190 -18.32 -5.14 2.65
CA VAL A 190 -17.84 -4.19 1.64
C VAL A 190 -16.44 -4.57 1.17
N THR A 191 -15.51 -4.83 2.10
CA THR A 191 -14.11 -5.12 1.79
C THR A 191 -13.96 -6.38 0.96
N THR A 192 -14.59 -7.48 1.37
CA THR A 192 -14.46 -8.77 0.69
C THR A 192 -15.14 -8.80 -0.69
N HIS A 193 -16.06 -7.90 -0.97
CA HIS A 193 -16.68 -7.73 -2.30
C HIS A 193 -16.02 -6.65 -3.16
N THR A 194 -15.06 -5.90 -2.61
CA THR A 194 -14.31 -4.87 -3.35
C THR A 194 -13.05 -5.44 -3.98
N PHE A 195 -12.34 -6.35 -3.29
CA PHE A 195 -11.03 -6.82 -3.73
C PHE A 195 -11.08 -8.14 -4.49
N ALA A 196 -10.29 -8.22 -5.55
CA ALA A 196 -9.89 -9.45 -6.21
C ALA A 196 -8.35 -9.56 -6.19
N TYR A 197 -7.82 -10.76 -6.15
CA TYR A 197 -6.38 -11.01 -6.01
C TYR A 197 -5.82 -11.78 -7.19
N THR A 198 -4.69 -11.33 -7.72
CA THR A 198 -3.90 -12.05 -8.72
C THR A 198 -2.52 -12.39 -8.14
N ASN A 199 -2.20 -13.66 -8.08
CA ASN A 199 -0.87 -14.16 -7.74
C ASN A 199 -0.02 -14.35 -9.01
N HIS A 200 1.25 -13.92 -8.97
CA HIS A 200 2.18 -14.02 -10.10
C HIS A 200 3.31 -15.02 -9.88
N THR A 201 3.38 -15.69 -8.73
CA THR A 201 4.45 -16.62 -8.40
C THR A 201 3.94 -18.02 -8.11
N VAL A 202 4.71 -19.03 -8.52
CA VAL A 202 4.50 -20.45 -8.16
C VAL A 202 5.42 -20.89 -7.03
N LEU A 203 6.40 -20.07 -6.65
CA LEU A 203 7.36 -20.36 -5.60
C LEU A 203 6.83 -19.86 -4.26
N GLN A 204 6.56 -20.79 -3.35
CA GLN A 204 6.03 -20.46 -2.03
C GLN A 204 6.93 -19.51 -1.24
N GLU A 205 8.24 -19.68 -1.34
CA GLU A 205 9.24 -18.82 -0.71
C GLU A 205 9.25 -17.37 -1.25
N ALA A 206 8.61 -17.12 -2.39
CA ALA A 206 8.46 -15.78 -2.97
C ALA A 206 7.18 -15.06 -2.52
N LEU A 207 6.30 -15.75 -1.77
CA LEU A 207 5.12 -15.11 -1.17
C LEU A 207 5.57 -14.22 -0.01
N GLU A 208 5.17 -12.93 -0.05
CA GLU A 208 5.59 -11.97 0.96
C GLU A 208 5.05 -12.30 2.34
N THR A 209 5.96 -12.31 3.30
CA THR A 209 5.63 -12.40 4.72
C THR A 209 6.43 -11.36 5.49
N TRP A 210 5.80 -10.71 6.48
CA TRP A 210 6.42 -9.67 7.29
C TRP A 210 6.39 -10.04 8.77
N GLU A 211 7.43 -9.66 9.52
CA GLU A 211 7.43 -9.85 10.97
C GLU A 211 6.30 -9.01 11.60
N GLU A 212 5.58 -9.58 12.58
CA GLU A 212 4.54 -8.86 13.33
C GLU A 212 5.06 -7.55 13.93
N SER A 213 6.33 -7.53 14.34
CA SER A 213 6.98 -6.35 14.92
C SER A 213 6.95 -5.13 13.99
N ILE A 214 7.01 -5.35 12.68
CA ILE A 214 6.93 -4.28 11.68
C ILE A 214 5.52 -3.65 11.68
N PHE A 215 4.48 -4.47 11.72
CA PHE A 215 3.10 -3.97 11.81
C PHE A 215 2.86 -3.21 13.10
N LYS A 216 3.29 -3.78 14.23
CA LYS A 216 3.16 -3.17 15.57
C LYS A 216 3.93 -1.85 15.69
N GLN A 217 5.02 -1.69 14.94
CA GLN A 217 5.82 -0.46 14.95
C GLN A 217 5.24 0.61 14.02
N LEU A 218 4.76 0.24 12.84
CA LEU A 218 4.36 1.19 11.80
C LEU A 218 2.91 1.65 11.93
N PHE A 219 2.02 0.74 12.34
CA PHE A 219 0.59 0.99 12.32
C PHE A 219 -0.15 0.00 13.23
N TRP A 220 -0.19 0.32 14.52
CA TRP A 220 -0.81 -0.53 15.54
C TRP A 220 -2.28 -0.86 15.22
N ARG A 221 -3.04 0.11 14.70
CA ARG A 221 -4.45 -0.10 14.37
C ARG A 221 -4.65 -1.11 13.24
N ILE A 222 -3.80 -1.09 12.23
CA ILE A 222 -3.81 -2.11 11.15
C ILE A 222 -3.46 -3.48 11.70
N TRP A 223 -2.51 -3.54 12.64
CA TRP A 223 -2.18 -4.79 13.32
C TRP A 223 -3.39 -5.40 14.04
N GLU A 224 -4.14 -4.61 14.83
CA GLU A 224 -5.36 -5.07 15.51
C GLU A 224 -6.39 -5.62 14.51
N ILE A 225 -6.55 -4.99 13.36
CA ILE A 225 -7.47 -5.46 12.32
C ILE A 225 -6.98 -6.77 11.72
N VAL A 226 -5.68 -6.91 11.45
CA VAL A 226 -5.10 -8.16 10.92
C VAL A 226 -5.24 -9.31 11.93
N GLU A 227 -5.02 -9.06 13.23
CA GLU A 227 -5.27 -10.04 14.29
C GLU A 227 -6.74 -10.49 14.32
N GLU A 228 -7.67 -9.56 14.19
CA GLU A 228 -9.11 -9.89 14.18
C GLU A 228 -9.51 -10.65 12.90
N ILE A 229 -8.91 -10.34 11.75
CA ILE A 229 -9.09 -11.12 10.51
C ILE A 229 -8.60 -12.55 10.73
N ASP A 230 -7.43 -12.74 11.32
CA ASP A 230 -6.87 -14.07 11.63
C ASP A 230 -7.75 -14.84 12.60
N ARG A 231 -8.22 -14.20 13.68
CA ARG A 231 -9.13 -14.81 14.65
C ARG A 231 -10.43 -15.29 13.99
N ARG A 232 -11.04 -14.47 13.14
CA ARG A 232 -12.26 -14.82 12.41
C ARG A 232 -12.00 -15.92 11.39
N TYR A 233 -10.88 -15.89 10.68
CA TYR A 233 -10.46 -16.97 9.80
C TYR A 233 -10.41 -18.30 10.54
N ARG A 234 -9.75 -18.35 11.70
CA ARG A 234 -9.64 -19.60 12.49
C ARG A 234 -11.01 -20.12 12.94
N LEU A 235 -11.92 -19.25 13.35
CA LEU A 235 -13.29 -19.65 13.72
C LEU A 235 -14.07 -20.16 12.51
N ASP A 236 -13.94 -19.55 11.36
CA ASP A 236 -14.58 -19.99 10.12
C ASP A 236 -14.05 -21.37 9.68
N MET A 237 -12.73 -21.58 9.69
CA MET A 237 -12.14 -22.87 9.36
C MET A 237 -12.60 -23.98 10.33
N ALA A 238 -12.64 -23.69 11.62
CA ALA A 238 -13.18 -24.62 12.62
C ALA A 238 -14.65 -24.96 12.37
N SER A 239 -15.48 -23.96 12.02
CA SER A 239 -16.90 -24.16 11.71
C SER A 239 -17.12 -25.05 10.46
N ARG A 240 -16.17 -25.02 9.53
CA ARG A 240 -16.16 -25.86 8.30
C ARG A 240 -15.57 -27.23 8.53
N GLY A 241 -15.09 -27.53 9.73
CA GLY A 241 -14.49 -28.82 10.06
C GLY A 241 -13.08 -29.02 9.48
N ILE A 242 -12.39 -27.95 9.14
CA ILE A 242 -10.99 -28.01 8.72
C ILE A 242 -10.13 -28.33 9.95
N ASP A 243 -9.19 -29.26 9.80
CA ASP A 243 -8.31 -29.64 10.90
C ASP A 243 -7.41 -28.47 11.36
N PRO A 244 -7.07 -28.42 12.67
CA PRO A 244 -6.34 -27.27 13.23
C PRO A 244 -4.96 -27.05 12.63
N GLU A 245 -4.25 -28.08 12.17
CA GLU A 245 -2.91 -27.96 11.58
C GLU A 245 -3.00 -27.29 10.20
N THR A 246 -3.92 -27.76 9.36
CA THR A 246 -4.20 -27.12 8.06
C THR A 246 -4.68 -25.68 8.23
N ALA A 247 -5.60 -25.43 9.17
CA ALA A 247 -6.08 -24.09 9.46
C ALA A 247 -4.97 -23.15 9.95
N HIS A 248 -4.04 -23.67 10.76
CA HIS A 248 -2.87 -22.90 11.20
C HIS A 248 -1.94 -22.56 10.05
N TYR A 249 -1.60 -23.52 9.19
CA TYR A 249 -0.68 -23.34 8.07
C TYR A 249 -1.14 -22.27 7.07
N TYR A 250 -2.44 -22.13 6.84
CA TYR A 250 -3.01 -21.15 5.91
C TYR A 250 -3.58 -19.91 6.61
N SER A 251 -3.32 -19.73 7.89
CA SER A 251 -3.84 -18.56 8.61
C SER A 251 -3.07 -17.29 8.25
N PRO A 252 -3.74 -16.13 8.25
CA PRO A 252 -3.13 -14.83 8.03
C PRO A 252 -1.94 -14.51 8.93
N VAL A 253 -2.00 -14.94 10.19
CA VAL A 253 -0.92 -14.73 11.17
C VAL A 253 -0.53 -16.03 11.81
N HIS A 254 0.72 -16.45 11.59
CA HIS A 254 1.32 -17.59 12.28
C HIS A 254 2.84 -17.48 12.31
N ASP A 255 3.47 -18.19 13.23
CA ASP A 255 4.92 -18.26 13.41
C ASP A 255 5.61 -16.87 13.51
N GLY A 256 4.93 -15.89 14.16
CA GLY A 256 5.43 -14.54 14.34
C GLY A 256 5.45 -13.68 13.07
N ARG A 257 4.72 -14.11 12.03
CA ARG A 257 4.69 -13.44 10.73
C ARG A 257 3.26 -13.20 10.23
N VAL A 258 3.10 -12.15 9.47
CA VAL A 258 1.90 -11.84 8.69
C VAL A 258 2.10 -12.35 7.27
N HIS A 259 1.21 -13.22 6.82
CA HIS A 259 1.24 -13.87 5.51
C HIS A 259 0.30 -13.16 4.54
N MET A 260 0.86 -12.32 3.67
CA MET A 260 0.08 -11.42 2.83
C MET A 260 -0.84 -12.18 1.86
N ALA A 261 -0.37 -13.23 1.24
CA ALA A 261 -1.18 -14.03 0.32
C ALA A 261 -2.39 -14.68 1.01
N TRP A 262 -2.27 -15.10 2.27
CA TRP A 262 -3.39 -15.70 3.00
C TRP A 262 -4.45 -14.68 3.37
N ILE A 263 -4.06 -13.44 3.71
CA ILE A 263 -5.02 -12.33 3.85
C ILE A 263 -5.78 -12.11 2.55
N ALA A 264 -5.05 -12.02 1.43
CA ALA A 264 -5.64 -11.80 0.12
C ALA A 264 -6.61 -12.92 -0.29
N CYS A 265 -6.21 -14.17 -0.09
CA CYS A 265 -7.06 -15.32 -0.41
C CYS A 265 -8.35 -15.37 0.43
N TYR A 266 -8.26 -15.02 1.71
CA TYR A 266 -9.44 -15.04 2.60
C TYR A 266 -10.39 -13.87 2.36
N ALA A 267 -9.87 -12.72 1.96
CA ALA A 267 -10.61 -11.47 1.88
C ALA A 267 -10.92 -10.97 0.45
N SER A 268 -10.74 -11.80 -0.57
CA SER A 268 -11.05 -11.44 -1.97
C SER A 268 -12.21 -12.26 -2.51
N TYR A 269 -13.09 -11.62 -3.28
CA TYR A 269 -14.21 -12.33 -3.93
C TYR A 269 -13.77 -13.20 -5.12
N SER A 270 -12.59 -12.93 -5.68
CA SER A 270 -12.03 -13.67 -6.81
C SER A 270 -10.52 -13.76 -6.70
N ILE A 271 -9.98 -14.91 -7.05
CA ILE A 271 -8.54 -15.22 -7.02
C ILE A 271 -8.14 -15.78 -8.38
N ASN A 272 -7.02 -15.29 -8.88
CA ASN A 272 -6.46 -15.71 -10.15
C ASN A 272 -4.98 -16.01 -10.04
#